data_e3aba52ac43cd93f5b261e8755ecddb7
#
_entry.id   e3aba52ac43cd93f5b261e8755ecddb7
#
_cell.length_a   1.000
_cell.length_b   1.000
_cell.length_c   1.000
_cell.angle_alpha   90.00
_cell.angle_beta   90.00
_cell.angle_gamma   90.00
#
_symmetry.space_group_name_H-M   'P 1'
#
loop_
_entity.id
_entity.type
_entity.pdbx_description
1 polymer ?
#
loop_
_entity_poly.entity_id
_entity_poly.type
_entity_poly.pdbx_seq_one_letter_code
_entity_poly.pdbx_strand_id
1 'polypeptide(L)'
;MIKRVLFLTVGILSLMLAVCETKAINNGKKENKMKTIELTKADFLKKIVDYEKNPEEWIYLGDKPAIIDFYASWCGPCKMVAPVLEELAAEYDGQIYVYKVNTEQEQELAALFNIRSIPSFLFIPMNDKPQMAMGAMPKSSFKEAIDGVLLKK
;
A
#
# COMPACT_ATOMS: atom_id res chain seq x y z
N MET A 1 63.14 -25.60 60.73
CA MET A 1 62.01 -26.29 61.31
C MET A 1 60.84 -26.20 60.29
N ILE A 2 60.61 -27.29 59.55
CA ILE A 2 59.47 -28.20 59.80
C ILE A 2 58.19 -27.44 59.57
N LYS A 3 57.32 -27.75 58.67
CA LYS A 3 56.78 -28.96 58.13
C LYS A 3 55.88 -28.61 56.95
N ARG A 4 55.95 -29.41 55.94
CA ARG A 4 54.92 -30.32 55.42
C ARG A 4 53.74 -29.59 54.74
N VAL A 5 53.76 -29.75 53.43
CA VAL A 5 53.09 -30.82 52.66
C VAL A 5 51.66 -31.06 53.12
N LEU A 6 50.74 -30.67 52.33
CA LEU A 6 49.62 -31.56 52.07
C LEU A 6 49.07 -31.30 50.66
N PHE A 7 49.11 -32.32 49.92
CA PHE A 7 48.38 -32.61 48.71
C PHE A 7 46.90 -32.45 48.93
N LEU A 8 46.23 -31.96 47.92
CA LEU A 8 44.92 -32.49 47.54
C LEU A 8 44.60 -31.89 46.18
N THR A 9 44.93 -32.62 45.21
CA THR A 9 44.08 -33.36 44.26
C THR A 9 42.62 -32.89 44.26
N VAL A 10 42.18 -32.91 43.08
CA VAL A 10 40.82 -33.15 42.68
C VAL A 10 40.05 -31.96 42.20
N GLY A 11 39.78 -32.10 41.04
CA GLY A 11 38.48 -31.85 40.49
C GLY A 11 38.56 -31.14 39.16
N ILE A 12 38.98 -31.88 38.17
CA ILE A 12 38.59 -31.56 36.80
C ILE A 12 37.10 -31.79 36.72
N LEU A 13 36.35 -30.75 37.05
CA LEU A 13 34.95 -30.71 36.71
C LEU A 13 34.82 -29.98 35.39
N SER A 14 34.86 -30.79 34.36
CA SER A 14 34.55 -30.39 33.01
C SER A 14 33.10 -29.87 32.98
N LEU A 15 32.95 -28.58 33.20
CA LEU A 15 31.66 -27.95 32.96
C LEU A 15 31.55 -27.72 31.46
N MET A 16 30.97 -28.68 30.79
CA MET A 16 30.43 -28.51 29.44
C MET A 16 29.42 -27.38 29.50
N LEU A 17 29.91 -26.17 29.19
CA LEU A 17 29.04 -25.07 28.80
C LEU A 17 28.43 -25.47 27.47
N ALA A 18 27.25 -26.04 27.53
CA ALA A 18 26.36 -26.13 26.39
C ALA A 18 26.10 -24.70 25.90
N VAL A 19 26.82 -24.32 24.86
CA VAL A 19 26.49 -23.12 24.09
C VAL A 19 25.11 -23.38 23.49
N CYS A 20 24.11 -22.91 24.18
CA CYS A 20 22.78 -22.81 23.64
C CYS A 20 22.85 -21.73 22.54
N GLU A 21 23.09 -22.15 21.31
CA GLU A 21 22.88 -21.30 20.15
C GLU A 21 21.39 -20.91 20.14
N THR A 22 21.10 -19.77 20.76
CA THR A 22 19.83 -19.10 20.54
C THR A 22 19.82 -18.70 19.07
N LYS A 23 19.23 -19.55 18.22
CA LYS A 23 18.76 -19.14 16.90
C LYS A 23 17.95 -17.87 17.13
N ALA A 24 18.54 -16.74 16.82
CA ALA A 24 17.83 -15.49 16.71
C ALA A 24 16.71 -15.73 15.68
N ILE A 25 15.51 -15.89 16.18
CA ILE A 25 14.29 -15.84 15.38
C ILE A 25 14.30 -14.42 14.82
N ASN A 26 14.76 -14.31 13.58
CA ASN A 26 14.64 -13.09 12.81
C ASN A 26 13.13 -12.86 12.61
N ASN A 27 12.55 -12.20 13.60
CA ASN A 27 11.20 -11.66 13.48
C ASN A 27 11.30 -10.61 12.38
N GLY A 28 11.14 -11.10 11.14
CA GLY A 28 11.03 -10.24 9.97
C GLY A 28 10.01 -9.17 10.31
N LYS A 29 10.52 -7.97 10.55
CA LYS A 29 9.72 -6.76 10.67
C LYS A 29 8.82 -6.79 9.44
N LYS A 30 7.54 -7.09 9.65
CA LYS A 30 6.54 -7.10 8.61
C LYS A 30 6.51 -5.66 8.13
N GLU A 31 7.25 -5.37 7.05
CA GLU A 31 7.20 -4.05 6.43
C GLU A 31 5.72 -3.79 6.19
N ASN A 32 5.23 -2.75 6.80
CA ASN A 32 3.84 -2.32 6.66
C ASN A 32 3.73 -1.65 5.28
N LYS A 33 3.83 -2.48 4.22
CA LYS A 33 3.68 -2.01 2.85
C LYS A 33 2.34 -1.31 2.72
N MET A 34 2.34 -0.21 2.01
CA MET A 34 1.12 0.54 1.75
C MET A 34 0.05 -0.40 1.15
N LYS A 35 -1.16 -0.24 1.61
CA LYS A 35 -2.35 -0.93 1.12
C LYS A 35 -3.23 0.06 0.39
N THR A 36 -4.23 -0.44 -0.31
CA THR A 36 -5.28 0.41 -0.85
C THR A 36 -6.03 1.12 0.29
N ILE A 37 -6.49 2.34 0.04
CA ILE A 37 -7.11 3.23 1.04
C ILE A 37 -8.55 3.50 0.61
N GLU A 38 -9.51 3.17 1.47
CA GLU A 38 -10.91 3.56 1.24
C GLU A 38 -11.02 5.08 1.28
N LEU A 39 -11.76 5.63 0.31
CA LEU A 39 -11.91 7.07 0.11
C LEU A 39 -13.39 7.44 0.14
N THR A 40 -13.78 8.17 1.17
CA THR A 40 -15.11 8.77 1.28
C THR A 40 -15.18 10.12 0.55
N LYS A 41 -16.38 10.64 0.28
CA LYS A 41 -16.57 12.01 -0.24
C LYS A 41 -15.83 13.05 0.62
N ALA A 42 -15.95 12.94 1.95
CA ALA A 42 -15.28 13.87 2.87
C ALA A 42 -13.76 13.83 2.76
N ASP A 43 -13.18 12.66 2.56
CA ASP A 43 -11.76 12.49 2.31
C ASP A 43 -11.35 12.97 0.92
N PHE A 44 -12.20 12.74 -0.08
CA PHE A 44 -11.97 13.20 -1.45
C PHE A 44 -11.81 14.73 -1.51
N LEU A 45 -12.71 15.46 -0.86
CA LEU A 45 -12.66 16.93 -0.78
C LEU A 45 -11.40 17.45 -0.09
N LYS A 46 -10.79 16.67 0.79
CA LYS A 46 -9.59 17.06 1.54
C LYS A 46 -8.28 16.61 0.90
N LYS A 47 -8.30 15.49 0.19
CA LYS A 47 -7.08 14.81 -0.30
C LYS A 47 -6.92 14.84 -1.81
N ILE A 48 -8.02 14.99 -2.54
CA ILE A 48 -8.02 14.92 -4.01
C ILE A 48 -8.30 16.28 -4.62
N VAL A 49 -9.54 16.74 -4.52
CA VAL A 49 -9.94 18.07 -5.00
C VAL A 49 -11.17 18.56 -4.25
N ASP A 50 -11.14 19.82 -3.83
CA ASP A 50 -12.30 20.49 -3.22
C ASP A 50 -13.14 21.17 -4.31
N TYR A 51 -13.94 20.37 -5.03
CA TYR A 51 -14.81 20.85 -6.09
C TYR A 51 -15.97 21.72 -5.57
N GLU A 52 -16.28 21.67 -4.28
CA GLU A 52 -17.30 22.53 -3.67
C GLU A 52 -16.81 23.98 -3.55
N LYS A 53 -15.49 24.17 -3.34
CA LYS A 53 -14.87 25.51 -3.32
C LYS A 53 -14.43 25.98 -4.69
N ASN A 54 -13.94 25.06 -5.54
CA ASN A 54 -13.40 25.37 -6.85
C ASN A 54 -14.05 24.50 -7.93
N PRO A 55 -15.33 24.76 -8.29
CA PRO A 55 -16.06 23.88 -9.21
C PRO A 55 -15.55 23.95 -10.66
N GLU A 56 -14.87 25.02 -11.04
CA GLU A 56 -14.41 25.27 -12.41
C GLU A 56 -12.99 24.77 -12.69
N GLU A 57 -12.24 24.45 -11.64
CA GLU A 57 -10.82 24.12 -11.77
C GLU A 57 -10.43 22.85 -11.03
N TRP A 58 -9.68 21.98 -11.71
CA TRP A 58 -9.09 20.80 -11.09
C TRP A 58 -7.79 21.18 -10.37
N ILE A 59 -7.87 21.41 -9.06
CA ILE A 59 -6.71 21.66 -8.19
C ILE A 59 -6.48 20.41 -7.34
N TYR A 60 -5.48 19.60 -7.72
CA TYR A 60 -5.14 18.41 -6.98
C TYR A 60 -4.46 18.77 -5.65
N LEU A 61 -4.96 18.21 -4.55
CA LEU A 61 -4.52 18.51 -3.18
C LEU A 61 -3.50 17.50 -2.62
N GLY A 62 -3.27 16.39 -3.33
CA GLY A 62 -2.35 15.36 -2.88
C GLY A 62 -0.88 15.74 -3.06
N ASP A 63 -0.02 15.13 -2.26
CA ASP A 63 1.44 15.28 -2.33
C ASP A 63 2.14 14.23 -3.21
N LYS A 64 1.37 13.28 -3.76
CA LYS A 64 1.82 12.22 -4.67
C LYS A 64 0.73 11.91 -5.69
N PRO A 65 1.10 11.41 -6.88
CA PRO A 65 0.11 10.92 -7.84
C PRO A 65 -0.78 9.84 -7.23
N ALA A 66 -1.97 9.66 -7.76
CA ALA A 66 -2.92 8.70 -7.22
C ALA A 66 -3.66 7.90 -8.30
N ILE A 67 -4.14 6.73 -7.92
CA ILE A 67 -5.17 5.96 -8.62
C ILE A 67 -6.40 5.92 -7.72
N ILE A 68 -7.58 6.11 -8.30
CA ILE A 68 -8.85 5.85 -7.62
C ILE A 68 -9.57 4.72 -8.36
N ASP A 69 -9.86 3.63 -7.65
CA ASP A 69 -10.67 2.50 -8.12
C ASP A 69 -12.13 2.71 -7.72
N PHE A 70 -13.01 2.89 -8.69
CA PHE A 70 -14.45 2.90 -8.48
C PHE A 70 -14.99 1.49 -8.59
N TYR A 71 -15.49 0.95 -7.49
CA TYR A 71 -15.90 -0.45 -7.38
C TYR A 71 -17.25 -0.62 -6.67
N ALA A 72 -17.78 -1.83 -6.67
CA ALA A 72 -18.87 -2.25 -5.78
C ALA A 72 -18.64 -3.66 -5.25
N SER A 73 -19.24 -3.95 -4.10
CA SER A 73 -19.04 -5.22 -3.38
C SER A 73 -19.50 -6.46 -4.15
N TRP A 74 -20.50 -6.34 -5.00
CA TRP A 74 -21.07 -7.41 -5.85
C TRP A 74 -20.38 -7.57 -7.20
N CYS A 75 -19.49 -6.64 -7.59
CA CYS A 75 -18.84 -6.62 -8.90
C CYS A 75 -17.77 -7.70 -9.02
N GLY A 76 -18.02 -8.72 -9.82
CA GLY A 76 -17.07 -9.83 -10.07
C GLY A 76 -15.74 -9.37 -10.63
N PRO A 77 -15.70 -8.59 -11.74
CA PRO A 77 -14.47 -8.06 -12.29
C PRO A 77 -13.67 -7.19 -11.30
N CYS A 78 -14.35 -6.41 -10.44
CA CYS A 78 -13.68 -5.62 -9.41
C CYS A 78 -12.94 -6.51 -8.39
N LYS A 79 -13.55 -7.64 -8.00
CA LYS A 79 -12.92 -8.61 -7.09
C LYS A 79 -11.66 -9.25 -7.68
N MET A 80 -11.60 -9.40 -9.00
CA MET A 80 -10.41 -9.93 -9.68
C MET A 80 -9.26 -8.91 -9.69
N VAL A 81 -9.58 -7.63 -9.80
CA VAL A 81 -8.57 -6.55 -9.85
C VAL A 81 -8.09 -6.14 -8.45
N ALA A 82 -8.93 -6.28 -7.43
CA ALA A 82 -8.60 -5.85 -6.07
C ALA A 82 -7.24 -6.36 -5.55
N PRO A 83 -6.86 -7.65 -5.68
CA PRO A 83 -5.53 -8.12 -5.27
C PRO A 83 -4.39 -7.49 -6.08
N VAL A 84 -4.63 -7.20 -7.37
CA VAL A 84 -3.64 -6.53 -8.23
C VAL A 84 -3.38 -5.10 -7.72
N LEU A 85 -4.41 -4.38 -7.31
CA LEU A 85 -4.27 -3.03 -6.74
C LEU A 85 -3.55 -3.04 -5.39
N GLU A 86 -3.79 -4.04 -4.54
CA GLU A 86 -3.03 -4.22 -3.29
C GLU A 86 -1.54 -4.49 -3.56
N GLU A 87 -1.23 -5.32 -4.55
CA GLU A 87 0.15 -5.55 -4.97
C GLU A 87 0.81 -4.27 -5.51
N LEU A 88 0.09 -3.51 -6.34
CA LEU A 88 0.60 -2.24 -6.88
C LEU A 88 0.79 -1.19 -5.79
N ALA A 89 -0.14 -1.07 -4.84
CA ALA A 89 0.02 -0.18 -3.70
C ALA A 89 1.28 -0.50 -2.89
N ALA A 90 1.60 -1.80 -2.75
CA ALA A 90 2.80 -2.25 -2.06
C ALA A 90 4.09 -2.09 -2.92
N GLU A 91 3.99 -2.28 -4.25
CA GLU A 91 5.12 -2.17 -5.18
C GLU A 91 5.56 -0.71 -5.38
N TYR A 92 4.58 0.21 -5.43
CA TYR A 92 4.80 1.65 -5.60
C TYR A 92 4.67 2.43 -4.28
N ASP A 93 4.89 1.77 -3.14
CA ASP A 93 4.85 2.41 -1.83
C ASP A 93 5.76 3.64 -1.78
N GLY A 94 5.23 4.72 -1.23
CA GLY A 94 5.92 6.02 -1.18
C GLY A 94 5.93 6.82 -2.49
N GLN A 95 5.54 6.23 -3.64
CA GLN A 95 5.53 6.89 -4.94
C GLN A 95 4.14 7.35 -5.38
N ILE A 96 3.10 6.56 -5.11
CA ILE A 96 1.71 6.86 -5.46
C ILE A 96 0.77 6.49 -4.31
N TYR A 97 -0.45 7.00 -4.36
CA TYR A 97 -1.57 6.49 -3.57
C TYR A 97 -2.49 5.62 -4.42
N VAL A 98 -3.06 4.57 -3.81
CA VAL A 98 -4.12 3.77 -4.43
C VAL A 98 -5.36 3.84 -3.54
N TYR A 99 -6.33 4.60 -3.98
CA TYR A 99 -7.61 4.79 -3.30
C TYR A 99 -8.69 3.90 -3.90
N LYS A 100 -9.72 3.63 -3.10
CA LYS A 100 -10.90 2.87 -3.50
C LYS A 100 -12.16 3.63 -3.11
N VAL A 101 -13.11 3.72 -4.02
CA VAL A 101 -14.41 4.37 -3.83
C VAL A 101 -15.51 3.33 -4.08
N ASN A 102 -16.26 3.01 -3.04
CA ASN A 102 -17.45 2.16 -3.18
C ASN A 102 -18.59 2.98 -3.76
N THR A 103 -18.96 2.73 -5.01
CA THR A 103 -19.99 3.48 -5.75
C THR A 103 -21.40 3.35 -5.17
N GLU A 104 -21.66 2.34 -4.35
CA GLU A 104 -22.94 2.19 -3.64
C GLU A 104 -23.04 3.12 -2.43
N GLN A 105 -21.92 3.38 -1.78
CA GLN A 105 -21.82 4.26 -0.61
C GLN A 105 -21.57 5.72 -1.01
N GLU A 106 -20.74 5.92 -2.03
CA GLU A 106 -20.29 7.23 -2.51
C GLU A 106 -20.91 7.58 -3.88
N GLN A 107 -22.26 7.52 -3.95
CA GLN A 107 -23.01 7.73 -5.20
C GLN A 107 -22.77 9.11 -5.82
N GLU A 108 -22.54 10.11 -5.00
CA GLU A 108 -22.27 11.47 -5.44
C GLU A 108 -20.92 11.57 -6.16
N LEU A 109 -19.89 10.89 -5.65
CA LEU A 109 -18.60 10.79 -6.34
C LEU A 109 -18.73 10.01 -7.66
N ALA A 110 -19.47 8.90 -7.65
CA ALA A 110 -19.72 8.14 -8.87
C ALA A 110 -20.44 8.98 -9.93
N ALA A 111 -21.40 9.81 -9.53
CA ALA A 111 -22.11 10.73 -10.42
C ALA A 111 -21.20 11.86 -10.92
N LEU A 112 -20.37 12.45 -10.05
CA LEU A 112 -19.40 13.51 -10.39
C LEU A 112 -18.47 13.08 -11.53
N PHE A 113 -17.96 11.83 -11.46
CA PHE A 113 -17.09 11.25 -12.48
C PHE A 113 -17.84 10.53 -13.60
N ASN A 114 -19.18 10.62 -13.63
CA ASN A 114 -20.01 9.95 -14.63
C ASN A 114 -19.68 8.45 -14.77
N ILE A 115 -19.50 7.77 -13.63
CA ILE A 115 -19.19 6.34 -13.59
C ILE A 115 -20.41 5.54 -14.06
N ARG A 116 -20.32 4.95 -15.26
CA ARG A 116 -21.37 4.14 -15.88
C ARG A 116 -21.10 2.64 -15.86
N SER A 117 -19.87 2.28 -15.59
CA SER A 117 -19.43 0.89 -15.50
C SER A 117 -18.34 0.75 -14.43
N ILE A 118 -18.25 -0.41 -13.82
CA ILE A 118 -17.23 -0.74 -12.83
C ILE A 118 -16.57 -2.08 -13.20
N PRO A 119 -15.25 -2.22 -12.89
CA PRO A 119 -14.38 -1.21 -12.30
C PRO A 119 -14.06 -0.06 -13.26
N SER A 120 -13.86 1.13 -12.73
CA SER A 120 -13.32 2.29 -13.46
C SER A 120 -12.19 2.90 -12.64
N PHE A 121 -11.13 3.35 -13.31
CA PHE A 121 -9.91 3.82 -12.66
C PHE A 121 -9.60 5.24 -13.07
N LEU A 122 -9.46 6.14 -12.10
CA LEU A 122 -9.02 7.51 -12.32
C LEU A 122 -7.54 7.62 -11.97
N PHE A 123 -6.70 7.91 -12.94
CA PHE A 123 -5.27 8.17 -12.79
C PHE A 123 -5.05 9.67 -12.63
N ILE A 124 -4.50 10.08 -11.51
CA ILE A 124 -4.31 11.48 -11.13
C ILE A 124 -2.82 11.79 -11.07
N PRO A 125 -2.23 12.36 -12.11
CA PRO A 125 -0.86 12.87 -12.10
C PRO A 125 -0.76 14.16 -11.29
N MET A 126 0.46 14.53 -10.84
CA MET A 126 0.67 15.75 -10.04
C MET A 126 0.38 17.06 -10.81
N ASN A 127 0.73 17.11 -12.08
CA ASN A 127 0.76 18.37 -12.85
C ASN A 127 -0.06 18.31 -14.14
N ASP A 128 -0.86 17.28 -14.34
CA ASP A 128 -1.70 17.12 -15.52
C ASP A 128 -3.14 16.81 -15.17
N LYS A 129 -4.01 16.82 -16.16
CA LYS A 129 -5.40 16.44 -16.02
C LYS A 129 -5.51 14.94 -15.71
N PRO A 130 -6.44 14.53 -14.84
CA PRO A 130 -6.70 13.14 -14.57
C PRO A 130 -7.20 12.40 -15.82
N GLN A 131 -6.89 11.11 -15.90
CA GLN A 131 -7.29 10.23 -17.00
C GLN A 131 -8.11 9.07 -16.48
N MET A 132 -9.17 8.73 -17.20
CA MET A 132 -10.08 7.63 -16.83
C MET A 132 -9.82 6.42 -17.72
N ALA A 133 -9.74 5.24 -17.10
CA ALA A 133 -9.82 3.95 -17.78
C ALA A 133 -10.99 3.13 -17.25
N MET A 134 -11.64 2.35 -18.11
CA MET A 134 -12.82 1.57 -17.76
C MET A 134 -12.58 0.08 -18.01
N GLY A 135 -13.14 -0.74 -17.13
CA GLY A 135 -13.04 -2.20 -17.22
C GLY A 135 -11.82 -2.77 -16.52
N ALA A 136 -11.85 -4.08 -16.24
CA ALA A 136 -10.74 -4.77 -15.62
C ALA A 136 -9.52 -4.79 -16.56
N MET A 137 -8.36 -4.46 -16.00
CA MET A 137 -7.08 -4.43 -16.72
C MET A 137 -6.08 -5.40 -16.06
N PRO A 138 -5.16 -5.98 -16.85
CA PRO A 138 -4.06 -6.78 -16.30
C PRO A 138 -3.04 -5.86 -15.56
N LYS A 139 -2.28 -6.45 -14.65
CA LYS A 139 -1.25 -5.73 -13.86
C LYS A 139 -0.26 -4.96 -14.74
N SER A 140 0.12 -5.51 -15.90
CA SER A 140 1.02 -4.85 -16.85
C SER A 140 0.49 -3.50 -17.33
N SER A 141 -0.80 -3.43 -17.68
CA SER A 141 -1.41 -2.17 -18.15
C SER A 141 -1.52 -1.13 -17.04
N PHE A 142 -1.77 -1.55 -15.78
CA PHE A 142 -1.66 -0.64 -14.64
C PHE A 142 -0.24 -0.09 -14.49
N LYS A 143 0.79 -0.94 -14.62
CA LYS A 143 2.19 -0.50 -14.52
C LYS A 143 2.55 0.48 -15.63
N GLU A 144 2.15 0.21 -16.87
CA GLU A 144 2.33 1.13 -17.99
C GLU A 144 1.67 2.49 -17.72
N ALA A 145 0.43 2.50 -17.19
CA ALA A 145 -0.25 3.73 -16.83
C ALA A 145 0.41 4.45 -15.65
N ILE A 146 0.84 3.72 -14.63
CA ILE A 146 1.55 4.31 -13.48
C ILE A 146 2.86 4.95 -13.94
N ASP A 147 3.68 4.21 -14.68
CA ASP A 147 5.00 4.68 -15.10
C ASP A 147 4.89 5.80 -16.16
N GLY A 148 3.99 5.67 -17.13
CA GLY A 148 3.84 6.62 -18.22
C GLY A 148 3.02 7.86 -17.88
N VAL A 149 1.90 7.71 -17.13
CA VAL A 149 0.97 8.82 -16.84
C VAL A 149 1.29 9.47 -15.50
N LEU A 150 1.48 8.65 -14.44
CA LEU A 150 1.61 9.17 -13.08
C LEU A 150 3.05 9.59 -12.76
N LEU A 151 4.03 8.78 -13.11
CA LEU A 151 5.44 8.98 -12.73
C LEU A 151 6.30 9.55 -13.86
N LYS A 152 5.82 9.49 -15.12
CA LYS A 152 6.54 9.99 -16.33
C LYS A 152 7.98 9.47 -16.44
N LYS A 153 8.11 8.12 -16.23
CA LYS A 153 9.39 7.42 -16.33
C LYS A 153 9.67 6.99 -17.76
#